data_3318267fff9ded56c55e2cd5b500e4e0
#
_entry.id   3318267fff9ded56c55e2cd5b500e4e0
#
_cell.length_a   1.000
_cell.length_b   1.000
_cell.length_c   1.000
_cell.angle_alpha   90.00
_cell.angle_beta   90.00
_cell.angle_gamma   90.00
#
_symmetry.space_group_name_H-M   'P 1'
#
loop_
_entity.id
_entity.type
_entity.pdbx_description
1 polymer ?
#
loop_
_entity_poly.entity_id
_entity_poly.type
_entity_poly.pdbx_seq_one_letter_code
_entity_poly.pdbx_strand_id
1 'polypeptide(L)'
;MDTEEYNSLIFDIWQSGKINIAHPIQQLPPLPLLGNKRKDSVAILGMNPSYTKEDAVNSLDCLPNDASIEKLLVAQKRNHEEYRYFKQINKFFDEIGILSERLWFADLFPIRHTNQTEVIDFLAENMELKRKLENLFIDVLLSSNVSMCVVLNAKASDYIRLALSEYLQPKPILSEPRSHYLLGKDSLNRIPIIFAGMITGQGQMDKYSKLRLKSEIIDLDKLATTI
;
A
#
# COMPACT_ATOMS: atom_id res chain seq x y z
N MET A 1 -12.83 -8.44 -5.53
CA MET A 1 -11.58 -9.23 -5.70
C MET A 1 -10.98 -9.52 -4.34
N ASP A 2 -10.68 -10.76 -4.03
CA ASP A 2 -9.97 -11.10 -2.80
C ASP A 2 -8.44 -11.00 -2.95
N THR A 3 -7.70 -11.28 -1.87
CA THR A 3 -6.24 -11.15 -1.86
C THR A 3 -5.55 -12.26 -2.68
N GLU A 4 -6.10 -13.46 -2.71
CA GLU A 4 -5.52 -14.59 -3.46
C GLU A 4 -5.68 -14.36 -4.96
N GLU A 5 -6.86 -13.96 -5.39
CA GLU A 5 -7.14 -13.58 -6.77
C GLU A 5 -6.25 -12.41 -7.22
N TYR A 6 -6.10 -11.36 -6.39
CA TYR A 6 -5.18 -10.26 -6.66
C TYR A 6 -3.74 -10.75 -6.85
N ASN A 7 -3.22 -11.55 -5.93
CA ASN A 7 -1.85 -12.05 -5.98
C ASN A 7 -1.62 -12.91 -7.23
N SER A 8 -2.58 -13.75 -7.60
CA SER A 8 -2.49 -14.55 -8.83
C SER A 8 -2.41 -13.67 -10.07
N LEU A 9 -3.30 -12.69 -10.21
CA LEU A 9 -3.34 -11.78 -11.35
C LEU A 9 -2.05 -10.94 -11.49
N ILE A 10 -1.51 -10.45 -10.38
CA ILE A 10 -0.25 -9.69 -10.38
C ILE A 10 0.91 -10.59 -10.80
N PHE A 11 0.95 -11.82 -10.30
CA PHE A 11 1.99 -12.78 -10.65
C PHE A 11 1.92 -13.19 -12.12
N ASP A 12 0.72 -13.42 -12.66
CA ASP A 12 0.49 -13.72 -14.08
C ASP A 12 0.92 -12.56 -14.99
N ILE A 13 0.63 -11.31 -14.59
CA ILE A 13 1.10 -10.12 -15.31
C ILE A 13 2.63 -10.12 -15.38
N TRP A 14 3.29 -10.41 -14.26
CA TRP A 14 4.75 -10.45 -14.22
C TRP A 14 5.32 -11.60 -15.08
N GLN A 15 4.77 -12.82 -14.97
CA GLN A 15 5.22 -13.98 -15.74
C GLN A 15 4.94 -13.89 -17.22
N SER A 16 3.89 -13.18 -17.64
CA SER A 16 3.45 -13.15 -19.06
C SER A 16 4.47 -12.52 -20.01
N GLY A 17 5.58 -11.99 -19.51
CA GLY A 17 6.65 -11.39 -20.31
C GLY A 17 6.22 -10.20 -21.17
N LYS A 18 4.96 -9.74 -21.06
CA LYS A 18 4.48 -8.49 -21.69
C LYS A 18 5.21 -7.28 -21.12
N ILE A 19 5.89 -7.49 -20.05
CA ILE A 19 6.81 -6.57 -19.42
C ILE A 19 8.18 -6.89 -20.03
N ASN A 20 8.79 -5.97 -20.76
CA ASN A 20 10.07 -6.18 -21.43
C ASN A 20 11.18 -6.50 -20.39
N ILE A 21 11.64 -7.76 -20.37
CA ILE A 21 12.60 -8.32 -19.41
C ILE A 21 13.94 -7.53 -19.37
N ALA A 22 14.23 -6.76 -20.41
CA ALA A 22 15.44 -5.94 -20.50
C ALA A 22 15.44 -4.74 -19.53
N HIS A 23 14.29 -4.36 -18.94
CA HIS A 23 14.22 -3.21 -18.05
C HIS A 23 14.53 -3.62 -16.59
N PRO A 24 15.44 -2.94 -15.87
CA PRO A 24 15.83 -3.30 -14.49
C PRO A 24 14.68 -3.44 -13.50
N ILE A 25 13.61 -2.66 -13.69
CA ILE A 25 12.40 -2.65 -12.85
C ILE A 25 11.67 -4.01 -12.84
N GLN A 26 11.88 -4.83 -13.86
CA GLN A 26 11.11 -6.06 -14.08
C GLN A 26 11.82 -7.33 -13.63
N GLN A 27 13.07 -7.21 -13.18
CA GLN A 27 13.88 -8.37 -12.82
C GLN A 27 13.41 -9.06 -11.54
N LEU A 28 12.71 -8.35 -10.65
CA LEU A 28 12.23 -8.90 -9.41
C LEU A 28 10.73 -9.19 -9.46
N PRO A 29 10.29 -10.35 -8.93
CA PRO A 29 8.87 -10.65 -8.84
C PRO A 29 8.16 -9.63 -7.95
N PRO A 30 6.87 -9.36 -8.22
CA PRO A 30 6.06 -8.47 -7.42
C PRO A 30 5.92 -9.01 -5.98
N LEU A 31 5.72 -8.13 -5.02
CA LEU A 31 5.39 -8.57 -3.67
C LEU A 31 3.89 -8.83 -3.56
N PRO A 32 3.50 -10.01 -3.05
CA PRO A 32 2.09 -10.34 -2.84
C PRO A 32 1.55 -9.57 -1.64
N LEU A 33 0.25 -9.36 -1.63
CA LEU A 33 -0.46 -8.88 -0.45
C LEU A 33 -0.53 -9.98 0.60
N LEU A 34 -0.22 -9.64 1.85
CA LEU A 34 -0.32 -10.56 2.98
C LEU A 34 -1.71 -10.54 3.62
N GLY A 35 -2.14 -11.73 4.04
CA GLY A 35 -3.14 -11.91 5.06
C GLY A 35 -4.58 -11.66 4.66
N ASN A 36 -5.46 -12.16 5.51
CA ASN A 36 -6.89 -11.89 5.45
C ASN A 36 -7.17 -10.51 6.05
N LYS A 37 -7.78 -9.65 5.28
CA LYS A 37 -8.30 -8.37 5.72
C LYS A 37 -9.41 -8.63 6.75
N ARG A 38 -9.28 -8.03 7.91
CA ARG A 38 -10.32 -8.03 8.94
C ARG A 38 -11.16 -6.75 8.81
N LYS A 39 -12.40 -6.78 9.24
CA LYS A 39 -13.27 -5.59 9.27
C LYS A 39 -12.66 -4.42 10.06
N ASP A 40 -11.79 -4.70 11.03
CA ASP A 40 -11.10 -3.73 11.86
C ASP A 40 -9.67 -3.39 11.38
N SER A 41 -9.25 -3.90 10.23
CA SER A 41 -7.90 -3.64 9.70
C SER A 41 -7.75 -2.20 9.22
N VAL A 42 -6.54 -1.67 9.42
CA VAL A 42 -6.09 -0.37 8.88
C VAL A 42 -5.19 -0.64 7.68
N ALA A 43 -5.60 -0.17 6.50
CA ALA A 43 -4.80 -0.29 5.30
C ALA A 43 -3.71 0.78 5.26
N ILE A 44 -2.45 0.36 5.19
CA ILE A 44 -1.30 1.23 4.96
C ILE A 44 -0.97 1.18 3.48
N LEU A 45 -1.14 2.31 2.80
CA LEU A 45 -1.01 2.39 1.36
C LEU A 45 0.30 3.07 0.97
N GLY A 46 1.06 2.38 0.12
CA GLY A 46 2.29 2.86 -0.50
C GLY A 46 2.16 3.05 -2.01
N MET A 47 3.24 3.50 -2.64
CA MET A 47 3.30 3.64 -4.09
C MET A 47 3.82 2.38 -4.76
N ASN A 48 4.97 1.90 -4.30
CA ASN A 48 5.60 0.68 -4.76
C ASN A 48 6.54 0.13 -3.68
N PRO A 49 6.73 -1.20 -3.61
CA PRO A 49 7.66 -1.79 -2.66
C PRO A 49 9.11 -1.43 -3.03
N SER A 50 9.87 -1.04 -2.02
CA SER A 50 11.31 -0.83 -2.17
C SER A 50 12.08 -2.16 -2.06
N TYR A 51 13.31 -2.17 -2.56
CA TYR A 51 14.28 -3.23 -2.26
C TYR A 51 15.69 -2.64 -2.17
N THR A 52 16.57 -3.31 -1.46
CA THR A 52 18.00 -3.01 -1.50
C THR A 52 18.74 -4.03 -2.39
N LYS A 53 19.99 -3.73 -2.80
CA LYS A 53 20.81 -4.72 -3.50
C LYS A 53 21.09 -5.94 -2.62
N GLU A 54 21.19 -5.76 -1.30
CA GLU A 54 21.31 -6.84 -0.34
C GLU A 54 20.06 -7.71 -0.31
N ASP A 55 18.89 -7.12 -0.38
CA ASP A 55 17.62 -7.86 -0.43
C ASP A 55 17.50 -8.67 -1.72
N ALA A 56 17.97 -8.12 -2.84
CA ALA A 56 17.98 -8.83 -4.10
C ALA A 56 18.94 -10.03 -4.10
N VAL A 57 20.02 -9.93 -3.29
CA VAL A 57 21.02 -11.03 -3.15
C VAL A 57 20.61 -12.01 -2.05
N ASN A 58 20.04 -11.53 -0.95
CA ASN A 58 19.73 -12.34 0.24
C ASN A 58 18.29 -12.88 0.25
N SER A 59 17.38 -12.33 -0.53
CA SER A 59 16.09 -12.97 -0.80
C SER A 59 16.26 -14.05 -1.89
N LEU A 60 17.18 -14.97 -1.62
CA LEU A 60 17.48 -16.14 -2.44
C LEU A 60 16.23 -16.94 -2.83
N ASP A 61 15.17 -16.83 -2.05
CA ASP A 61 13.90 -17.50 -2.27
C ASP A 61 13.05 -16.83 -3.36
N CYS A 62 13.51 -15.70 -3.93
CA CYS A 62 12.74 -14.88 -4.87
C CYS A 62 13.50 -14.55 -6.16
N LEU A 63 14.44 -15.39 -6.58
CA LEU A 63 15.05 -15.26 -7.90
C LEU A 63 13.99 -15.45 -9.00
N PRO A 64 14.04 -14.67 -10.09
CA PRO A 64 13.00 -14.71 -11.14
C PRO A 64 12.67 -16.10 -11.66
N ASN A 65 13.68 -16.96 -11.75
CA ASN A 65 13.54 -18.31 -12.33
C ASN A 65 12.92 -19.35 -11.39
N ASP A 66 12.75 -19.03 -10.11
CA ASP A 66 12.23 -19.95 -9.08
C ASP A 66 11.15 -19.31 -8.19
N ALA A 67 10.61 -18.18 -8.63
CA ALA A 67 9.57 -17.48 -7.89
C ALA A 67 8.24 -18.23 -7.98
N SER A 68 7.60 -18.46 -6.82
CA SER A 68 6.20 -18.86 -6.71
C SER A 68 5.49 -17.93 -5.72
N ILE A 69 4.16 -17.86 -5.81
CA ILE A 69 3.36 -17.03 -4.90
C ILE A 69 3.60 -17.45 -3.45
N GLU A 70 3.69 -18.76 -3.16
CA GLU A 70 3.92 -19.30 -1.82
C GLU A 70 5.26 -18.84 -1.26
N LYS A 71 6.34 -18.93 -2.04
CA LYS A 71 7.67 -18.46 -1.63
C LYS A 71 7.67 -16.95 -1.38
N LEU A 72 7.01 -16.17 -2.26
CA LEU A 72 6.88 -14.73 -2.11
C LEU A 72 6.08 -14.35 -0.87
N LEU A 73 5.02 -15.08 -0.53
CA LEU A 73 4.24 -14.86 0.70
C LEU A 73 5.08 -15.10 1.95
N VAL A 74 5.88 -16.17 1.98
CA VAL A 74 6.81 -16.46 3.09
C VAL A 74 7.85 -15.35 3.23
N ALA A 75 8.47 -14.94 2.11
CA ALA A 75 9.46 -13.86 2.11
C ALA A 75 8.85 -12.53 2.58
N GLN A 76 7.64 -12.19 2.11
CA GLN A 76 6.95 -10.97 2.50
C GLN A 76 6.58 -10.96 3.99
N LYS A 77 6.13 -12.09 4.54
CA LYS A 77 5.85 -12.22 5.97
C LYS A 77 7.11 -11.96 6.79
N ARG A 78 8.24 -12.58 6.43
CA ARG A 78 9.52 -12.34 7.09
C ARG A 78 9.94 -10.86 7.00
N ASN A 79 9.77 -10.23 5.83
CA ASN A 79 10.08 -8.82 5.66
C ASN A 79 9.28 -7.93 6.60
N HIS A 80 7.99 -8.19 6.80
CA HIS A 80 7.16 -7.44 7.74
C HIS A 80 7.61 -7.57 9.19
N GLU A 81 8.19 -8.72 9.56
CA GLU A 81 8.70 -8.98 10.91
C GLU A 81 10.10 -8.38 11.13
N GLU A 82 10.95 -8.38 10.12
CA GLU A 82 12.38 -8.06 10.27
C GLU A 82 12.77 -6.66 9.80
N TYR A 83 12.13 -6.12 8.79
CA TYR A 83 12.50 -4.86 8.16
C TYR A 83 12.24 -3.67 9.07
N ARG A 84 13.26 -2.80 9.17
CA ARG A 84 13.18 -1.57 9.96
C ARG A 84 11.99 -0.68 9.60
N TYR A 85 11.63 -0.62 8.32
CA TYR A 85 10.49 0.17 7.85
C TYR A 85 9.18 -0.29 8.52
N PHE A 86 8.87 -1.58 8.45
CA PHE A 86 7.65 -2.12 9.05
C PHE A 86 7.68 -2.02 10.58
N LYS A 87 8.83 -2.28 11.22
CA LYS A 87 9.00 -2.11 12.67
C LYS A 87 8.69 -0.67 13.13
N GLN A 88 9.10 0.33 12.34
CA GLN A 88 8.84 1.73 12.66
C GLN A 88 7.38 2.10 12.47
N ILE A 89 6.72 1.57 11.44
CA ILE A 89 5.27 1.75 11.22
C ILE A 89 4.51 1.07 12.35
N ASN A 90 4.80 -0.20 12.64
CA ASN A 90 4.18 -0.93 13.73
C ASN A 90 4.28 -0.15 15.06
N LYS A 91 5.48 0.32 15.41
CA LYS A 91 5.68 1.14 16.60
C LYS A 91 4.82 2.42 16.61
N PHE A 92 4.70 3.10 15.45
CA PHE A 92 3.89 4.31 15.36
C PHE A 92 2.40 4.03 15.65
N PHE A 93 1.87 2.91 15.15
CA PHE A 93 0.49 2.51 15.35
C PHE A 93 0.26 1.89 16.74
N ASP A 94 1.22 1.13 17.29
CA ASP A 94 1.17 0.63 18.67
C ASP A 94 1.08 1.77 19.70
N GLU A 95 1.75 2.89 19.47
CA GLU A 95 1.69 4.08 20.34
C GLU A 95 0.29 4.71 20.42
N ILE A 96 -0.62 4.34 19.52
CA ILE A 96 -2.02 4.78 19.50
C ILE A 96 -3.02 3.64 19.71
N GLY A 97 -2.54 2.46 20.12
CA GLY A 97 -3.37 1.30 20.47
C GLY A 97 -3.85 0.47 19.27
N ILE A 98 -3.29 0.69 18.09
CA ILE A 98 -3.58 -0.13 16.90
C ILE A 98 -2.47 -1.16 16.75
N LEU A 99 -2.78 -2.42 17.05
CA LEU A 99 -1.83 -3.53 17.03
C LEU A 99 -1.41 -3.89 15.59
N SER A 100 -0.19 -4.40 15.45
CA SER A 100 0.41 -4.72 14.15
C SER A 100 -0.39 -5.73 13.32
N GLU A 101 -1.11 -6.66 13.96
CA GLU A 101 -1.98 -7.61 13.27
C GLU A 101 -3.23 -6.99 12.63
N ARG A 102 -3.56 -5.74 12.99
CA ARG A 102 -4.60 -4.95 12.33
C ARG A 102 -4.07 -4.19 11.11
N LEU A 103 -2.75 -4.11 10.91
CA LEU A 103 -2.16 -3.40 9.78
C LEU A 103 -2.13 -4.28 8.54
N TRP A 104 -2.69 -3.76 7.45
CA TRP A 104 -2.67 -4.39 6.14
C TRP A 104 -1.94 -3.47 5.15
N PHE A 105 -0.89 -3.97 4.52
CA PHE A 105 -0.04 -3.17 3.63
C PHE A 105 -0.37 -3.47 2.17
N ALA A 106 -0.56 -2.43 1.37
CA ALA A 106 -0.78 -2.52 -0.06
C ALA A 106 -0.09 -1.36 -0.80
N ASP A 107 0.47 -1.65 -1.95
CA ASP A 107 1.08 -0.66 -2.84
C ASP A 107 0.27 -0.49 -4.11
N LEU A 108 0.16 0.77 -4.61
CA LEU A 108 -0.53 1.09 -5.85
C LEU A 108 0.06 0.31 -7.04
N PHE A 109 1.38 0.24 -7.08
CA PHE A 109 2.12 -0.52 -8.08
C PHE A 109 2.98 -1.58 -7.38
N PRO A 110 2.69 -2.88 -7.53
CA PRO A 110 3.45 -3.96 -6.88
C PRO A 110 4.82 -4.20 -7.55
N ILE A 111 5.43 -3.15 -8.09
CA ILE A 111 6.73 -3.17 -8.79
C ILE A 111 7.84 -2.84 -7.80
N ARG A 112 8.75 -3.77 -7.56
CA ARG A 112 9.87 -3.60 -6.62
C ARG A 112 10.95 -2.70 -7.21
N HIS A 113 11.06 -1.49 -6.68
CA HIS A 113 12.11 -0.54 -7.08
C HIS A 113 12.38 0.51 -6.02
N THR A 114 13.66 0.88 -5.82
CA THR A 114 14.08 1.89 -4.83
C THR A 114 13.77 3.32 -5.27
N ASN A 115 13.74 3.57 -6.57
CA ASN A 115 13.47 4.89 -7.15
C ASN A 115 12.04 4.97 -7.69
N GLN A 116 11.17 5.65 -6.98
CA GLN A 116 9.77 5.83 -7.37
C GLN A 116 9.60 6.59 -8.70
N THR A 117 10.55 7.48 -9.05
CA THR A 117 10.48 8.22 -10.31
C THR A 117 10.67 7.29 -11.49
N GLU A 118 11.63 6.37 -11.42
CA GLU A 118 11.86 5.38 -12.48
C GLU A 118 10.65 4.45 -12.69
N VAL A 119 9.94 4.08 -11.61
CA VAL A 119 8.69 3.32 -11.72
C VAL A 119 7.63 4.11 -12.48
N ILE A 120 7.49 5.40 -12.17
CA ILE A 120 6.51 6.27 -12.84
C ILE A 120 6.86 6.47 -14.31
N ASP A 121 8.12 6.74 -14.63
CA ASP A 121 8.58 6.94 -16.01
C ASP A 121 8.35 5.66 -16.84
N PHE A 122 8.70 4.50 -16.28
CA PHE A 122 8.40 3.20 -16.90
C PHE A 122 6.90 3.00 -17.16
N LEU A 123 6.06 3.31 -16.17
CA LEU A 123 4.61 3.18 -16.32
C LEU A 123 4.00 4.23 -17.24
N ALA A 124 4.62 5.40 -17.39
CA ALA A 124 4.21 6.40 -18.38
C ALA A 124 4.44 5.92 -19.82
N GLU A 125 5.50 5.14 -20.04
CA GLU A 125 5.77 4.49 -21.33
C GLU A 125 4.88 3.25 -21.56
N ASN A 126 4.31 2.67 -20.49
CA ASN A 126 3.51 1.45 -20.51
C ASN A 126 2.09 1.69 -19.96
N MET A 127 1.32 2.57 -20.58
CA MET A 127 0.02 3.05 -20.10
C MET A 127 -1.04 1.94 -19.91
N GLU A 128 -1.03 0.91 -20.74
CA GLU A 128 -1.95 -0.23 -20.59
C GLU A 128 -1.66 -1.00 -19.29
N LEU A 129 -0.38 -1.28 -19.04
CA LEU A 129 0.07 -1.91 -17.80
C LEU A 129 -0.30 -1.05 -16.58
N LYS A 130 0.00 0.26 -16.67
CA LYS A 130 -0.34 1.20 -15.60
C LYS A 130 -1.82 1.11 -15.22
N ARG A 131 -2.71 1.26 -16.20
CA ARG A 131 -4.17 1.18 -15.99
C ARG A 131 -4.60 -0.16 -15.39
N LYS A 132 -4.01 -1.26 -15.87
CA LYS A 132 -4.31 -2.59 -15.35
C LYS A 132 -3.94 -2.70 -13.87
N LEU A 133 -2.75 -2.24 -13.46
CA LEU A 133 -2.30 -2.25 -12.07
C LEU A 133 -3.15 -1.32 -11.18
N GLU A 134 -3.48 -0.12 -11.66
CA GLU A 134 -4.38 0.81 -10.96
C GLU A 134 -5.76 0.19 -10.72
N ASN A 135 -6.36 -0.44 -11.73
CA ASN A 135 -7.66 -1.10 -11.60
C ASN A 135 -7.62 -2.26 -10.60
N LEU A 136 -6.59 -3.11 -10.63
CA LEU A 136 -6.43 -4.21 -9.67
C LEU A 136 -6.28 -3.70 -8.24
N PHE A 137 -5.50 -2.62 -8.03
CA PHE A 137 -5.38 -1.98 -6.73
C PHE A 137 -6.72 -1.42 -6.23
N ILE A 138 -7.44 -0.70 -7.10
CA ILE A 138 -8.77 -0.15 -6.79
C ILE A 138 -9.75 -1.27 -6.41
N ASP A 139 -9.81 -2.32 -7.22
CA ASP A 139 -10.72 -3.44 -6.99
C ASP A 139 -10.43 -4.17 -5.67
N VAL A 140 -9.16 -4.44 -5.35
CA VAL A 140 -8.80 -5.10 -4.09
C VAL A 140 -9.03 -4.17 -2.90
N LEU A 141 -8.84 -2.87 -3.04
CA LEU A 141 -9.06 -1.89 -1.99
C LEU A 141 -10.56 -1.70 -1.71
N LEU A 142 -11.38 -1.50 -2.74
CA LEU A 142 -12.82 -1.30 -2.60
C LEU A 142 -13.57 -2.55 -2.11
N SER A 143 -13.06 -3.73 -2.42
CA SER A 143 -13.58 -5.00 -1.87
C SER A 143 -12.99 -5.34 -0.51
N SER A 144 -12.05 -4.54 0.00
CA SER A 144 -11.51 -4.74 1.33
C SER A 144 -12.50 -4.28 2.40
N ASN A 145 -12.58 -5.04 3.49
CA ASN A 145 -13.38 -4.70 4.67
C ASN A 145 -12.53 -3.95 5.73
N VAL A 146 -11.63 -3.08 5.27
CA VAL A 146 -10.77 -2.31 6.21
C VAL A 146 -11.56 -1.17 6.85
N SER A 147 -11.21 -0.83 8.09
CA SER A 147 -11.84 0.26 8.84
C SER A 147 -11.41 1.64 8.34
N MET A 148 -10.18 1.76 7.86
CA MET A 148 -9.63 2.99 7.26
C MET A 148 -8.42 2.70 6.38
N CYS A 149 -8.04 3.71 5.58
CA CYS A 149 -6.82 3.72 4.79
C CYS A 149 -5.91 4.88 5.21
N VAL A 150 -4.60 4.64 5.30
CA VAL A 150 -3.59 5.67 5.59
C VAL A 150 -2.49 5.61 4.55
N VAL A 151 -2.31 6.68 3.78
CA VAL A 151 -1.23 6.81 2.79
C VAL A 151 -0.05 7.50 3.46
N LEU A 152 1.09 6.81 3.60
CA LEU A 152 2.26 7.26 4.36
C LEU A 152 3.43 7.74 3.48
N ASN A 153 3.14 8.38 2.35
CA ASN A 153 4.16 8.92 1.45
C ASN A 153 3.56 10.06 0.62
N ALA A 154 4.19 11.22 0.59
CA ALA A 154 3.68 12.39 -0.13
C ALA A 154 3.50 12.10 -1.64
N LYS A 155 4.50 11.47 -2.27
CA LYS A 155 4.43 11.11 -3.69
C LYS A 155 3.35 10.06 -3.96
N ALA A 156 3.25 9.03 -3.10
CA ALA A 156 2.16 8.06 -3.16
C ALA A 156 0.79 8.74 -2.99
N SER A 157 0.68 9.73 -2.11
CA SER A 157 -0.56 10.49 -1.88
C SER A 157 -1.07 11.13 -3.17
N ASP A 158 -0.20 11.74 -3.97
CA ASP A 158 -0.60 12.37 -5.22
C ASP A 158 -1.09 11.34 -6.26
N TYR A 159 -0.36 10.24 -6.43
CA TYR A 159 -0.73 9.20 -7.40
C TYR A 159 -1.96 8.40 -6.97
N ILE A 160 -2.06 8.02 -5.69
CA ILE A 160 -3.22 7.28 -5.17
C ILE A 160 -4.48 8.19 -5.22
N ARG A 161 -4.34 9.47 -4.90
CA ARG A 161 -5.45 10.43 -5.00
C ARG A 161 -5.95 10.56 -6.45
N LEU A 162 -5.03 10.57 -7.41
CA LEU A 162 -5.39 10.60 -8.82
C LEU A 162 -6.08 9.30 -9.27
N ALA A 163 -5.51 8.14 -8.93
CA ALA A 163 -6.09 6.84 -9.26
C ALA A 163 -7.48 6.64 -8.64
N LEU A 164 -7.70 7.14 -7.43
CA LEU A 164 -8.97 7.03 -6.70
C LEU A 164 -9.92 8.21 -6.94
N SER A 165 -9.62 9.15 -7.84
CA SER A 165 -10.34 10.43 -7.95
C SER A 165 -11.85 10.28 -8.12
N GLU A 166 -12.33 9.27 -8.85
CA GLU A 166 -13.75 8.99 -9.05
C GLU A 166 -14.46 8.40 -7.82
N TYR A 167 -13.69 7.89 -6.86
CA TYR A 167 -14.18 7.22 -5.64
C TYR A 167 -14.01 8.07 -4.39
N LEU A 168 -13.25 9.17 -4.48
CA LEU A 168 -12.98 10.05 -3.35
C LEU A 168 -14.09 11.07 -3.21
N GLN A 169 -14.70 11.11 -2.03
CA GLN A 169 -15.66 12.15 -1.67
C GLN A 169 -15.10 13.00 -0.53
N PRO A 170 -15.08 14.34 -0.65
CA PRO A 170 -14.68 15.20 0.46
C PRO A 170 -15.66 14.98 1.63
N LYS A 171 -15.13 14.77 2.82
CA LYS A 171 -15.94 14.61 4.03
C LYS A 171 -15.69 15.76 4.99
N PRO A 172 -16.70 16.53 5.36
CA PRO A 172 -16.67 17.40 6.52
C PRO A 172 -16.97 16.58 7.79
N ILE A 173 -16.02 15.74 8.28
CA ILE A 173 -16.25 14.97 9.52
C ILE A 173 -15.77 15.72 10.75
N LEU A 174 -14.72 16.48 10.61
CA LEU A 174 -14.15 17.30 11.67
C LEU A 174 -14.00 18.73 11.16
N SER A 175 -13.96 19.69 12.06
CA SER A 175 -13.92 21.11 11.77
C SER A 175 -12.73 21.61 10.92
N GLU A 176 -11.83 20.71 10.52
CA GLU A 176 -10.72 20.98 9.61
C GLU A 176 -10.56 19.86 8.57
N PRO A 177 -10.97 20.09 7.31
CA PRO A 177 -11.08 19.04 6.27
C PRO A 177 -9.79 18.82 5.48
N ARG A 178 -8.59 18.84 6.06
CA ARG A 178 -7.39 18.92 5.23
C ARG A 178 -6.75 17.61 4.82
N SER A 179 -7.06 16.49 5.43
CA SER A 179 -6.28 15.25 5.23
C SER A 179 -7.07 13.99 4.93
N HIS A 180 -8.39 13.99 5.08
CA HIS A 180 -9.15 12.77 4.86
C HIS A 180 -10.36 12.93 3.97
N TYR A 181 -10.66 11.83 3.29
CA TYR A 181 -11.72 11.68 2.34
C TYR A 181 -12.50 10.42 2.68
N LEU A 182 -13.65 10.23 2.03
CA LEU A 182 -14.33 8.94 2.04
C LEU A 182 -14.07 8.25 0.71
N LEU A 183 -13.63 7.00 0.78
CA LEU A 183 -13.44 6.12 -0.35
C LEU A 183 -14.66 5.20 -0.47
N GLY A 184 -15.27 5.10 -1.64
CA GLY A 184 -16.34 4.15 -1.91
C GLY A 184 -17.18 4.51 -3.12
N LYS A 185 -17.81 3.50 -3.72
CA LYS A 185 -18.75 3.66 -4.84
C LYS A 185 -20.14 4.12 -4.35
N ASP A 186 -20.53 3.69 -3.15
CA ASP A 186 -21.86 3.88 -2.59
C ASP A 186 -21.83 4.64 -1.28
N SER A 187 -22.98 5.19 -0.90
CA SER A 187 -23.12 5.91 0.37
C SER A 187 -23.03 5.01 1.61
N LEU A 188 -23.16 3.70 1.46
CA LEU A 188 -23.21 2.73 2.56
C LEU A 188 -21.87 2.12 2.92
N ASN A 189 -20.92 2.01 1.97
CA ASN A 189 -19.63 1.37 2.16
C ASN A 189 -18.49 2.38 1.97
N ARG A 190 -18.40 3.34 2.89
CA ARG A 190 -17.38 4.40 2.80
C ARG A 190 -16.26 4.17 3.80
N ILE A 191 -15.06 4.06 3.29
CA ILE A 191 -13.84 3.87 4.08
C ILE A 191 -13.13 5.23 4.20
N PRO A 192 -12.86 5.73 5.42
CA PRO A 192 -12.03 6.92 5.57
C PRO A 192 -10.62 6.68 5.01
N ILE A 193 -10.09 7.63 4.26
CA ILE A 193 -8.72 7.60 3.76
C ILE A 193 -7.99 8.90 4.12
N ILE A 194 -6.83 8.77 4.75
CA ILE A 194 -5.94 9.87 5.14
C ILE A 194 -4.74 9.89 4.21
N PHE A 195 -4.45 11.05 3.63
CA PHE A 195 -3.24 11.28 2.86
C PHE A 195 -2.22 12.04 3.72
N ALA A 196 -1.10 11.38 4.03
CA ALA A 196 -0.07 11.89 4.92
C ALA A 196 1.33 11.81 4.30
N GLY A 197 2.29 12.45 4.93
CA GLY A 197 3.70 12.33 4.60
C GLY A 197 4.33 11.08 5.23
N MET A 198 5.62 10.88 4.95
CA MET A 198 6.38 9.75 5.51
C MET A 198 6.55 9.90 7.03
N ILE A 199 6.28 8.84 7.78
CA ILE A 199 6.53 8.81 9.23
C ILE A 199 7.97 8.37 9.56
N THR A 200 8.70 7.81 8.60
CA THR A 200 10.05 7.26 8.74
C THR A 200 10.94 7.67 7.57
N GLY A 201 12.26 7.60 7.74
CA GLY A 201 13.22 7.82 6.65
C GLY A 201 13.54 9.30 6.37
N GLN A 202 14.17 9.55 5.22
CA GLN A 202 14.47 10.92 4.77
C GLN A 202 13.17 11.61 4.33
N GLY A 203 13.01 12.88 4.71
CA GLY A 203 11.78 13.63 4.42
C GLY A 203 10.58 13.24 5.30
N GLN A 204 10.84 12.57 6.43
CA GLN A 204 9.77 12.26 7.39
C GLN A 204 9.11 13.52 7.94
N MET A 205 7.84 13.42 8.25
CA MET A 205 7.07 14.48 8.92
C MET A 205 7.73 14.91 10.23
N ASP A 206 7.59 16.19 10.57
CA ASP A 206 7.98 16.71 11.86
C ASP A 206 7.15 16.12 13.02
N LYS A 207 7.60 16.36 14.25
CA LYS A 207 6.95 15.83 15.45
C LYS A 207 5.48 16.24 15.59
N TYR A 208 5.15 17.48 15.26
CA TYR A 208 3.78 17.99 15.42
C TYR A 208 2.84 17.43 14.37
N SER A 209 3.31 17.30 13.13
CA SER A 209 2.57 16.63 12.05
C SER A 209 2.28 15.16 12.37
N LYS A 210 3.25 14.44 12.98
CA LYS A 210 3.03 13.07 13.45
C LYS A 210 2.01 12.98 14.58
N LEU A 211 2.04 13.91 15.55
CA LEU A 211 1.06 13.96 16.64
C LEU A 211 -0.35 14.24 16.11
N ARG A 212 -0.49 15.17 15.15
CA ARG A 212 -1.77 15.44 14.50
C ARG A 212 -2.29 14.21 13.76
N LEU A 213 -1.45 13.55 12.97
CA LEU A 213 -1.83 12.32 12.27
C LEU A 213 -2.31 11.23 13.24
N LYS A 214 -1.62 11.04 14.37
CA LYS A 214 -2.05 10.11 15.43
C LYS A 214 -3.45 10.44 15.95
N SER A 215 -3.70 11.72 16.28
CA SER A 215 -5.02 12.15 16.75
C SER A 215 -6.10 11.87 15.70
N GLU A 216 -5.87 12.19 14.42
CA GLU A 216 -6.82 11.94 13.34
C GLU A 216 -7.12 10.44 13.18
N ILE A 217 -6.09 9.58 13.25
CA ILE A 217 -6.26 8.12 13.17
C ILE A 217 -7.09 7.60 14.35
N ILE A 218 -6.80 8.04 15.57
CA ILE A 218 -7.56 7.63 16.78
C ILE A 218 -9.03 8.02 16.66
N ASP A 219 -9.31 9.22 16.20
CA ASP A 219 -10.68 9.71 16.07
C ASP A 219 -11.46 8.92 15.01
N LEU A 220 -10.81 8.57 13.90
CA LEU A 220 -11.42 7.75 12.84
C LEU A 220 -11.59 6.28 13.27
N ASP A 221 -10.64 5.70 14.00
CA ASP A 221 -10.75 4.32 14.49
C ASP A 221 -11.91 4.16 15.48
N LYS A 222 -12.11 5.14 16.37
CA LYS A 222 -13.28 5.18 17.26
C LYS A 222 -14.61 5.26 16.50
N LEU A 223 -14.67 6.08 15.45
CA LEU A 223 -15.87 6.19 14.62
C LEU A 223 -16.18 4.89 13.88
N ALA A 224 -15.16 4.20 13.35
CA ALA A 224 -15.32 2.94 12.64
C ALA A 224 -15.77 1.78 13.56
N THR A 225 -15.42 1.82 14.86
CA THR A 225 -15.83 0.81 15.85
C THR A 225 -17.23 1.04 16.43
N THR A 226 -17.84 2.18 16.13
CA THR A 226 -19.18 2.56 16.68
C THR A 226 -20.30 2.32 15.66
N ILE A 227 -19.96 1.95 14.43
CA ILE A 227 -20.88 1.59 13.33
C ILE A 227 -20.85 0.08 13.09
#